data_9a2beafb4d5b27bee9d909457ed47a57
#
_entry.id   9a2beafb4d5b27bee9d909457ed47a57
#
_cell.length_a   1.000
_cell.length_b   1.000
_cell.length_c   1.000
_cell.angle_alpha   90.00
_cell.angle_beta   90.00
_cell.angle_gamma   90.00
#
_symmetry.space_group_name_H-M   'P 1'
#
loop_
_entity.id
_entity.type
_entity.pdbx_description
1 polymer ?
#
loop_
_entity_poly.entity_id
_entity_poly.type
_entity_poly.pdbx_seq_one_letter_code
_entity_poly.pdbx_strand_id
1 'polypeptide(L)'
;MKQNGYVKAVKAAFPYTIPVLTGYLFIGIAFGVMYQEKGYNFLWAILMSILVYAGSGQYLAVNFFAPGVSFLQIIFLEFMVNIRHVFYGLSLIEKFRDMGKKKLYMIFSLTDETYSLFFITKVPEGVDEHKFLFSIALLDQLYWIIGSAIGA
;
A
#
# COMPACT_ATOMS: atom_id res chain seq x y z
N MET A 1 13.50 -17.93 25.15
CA MET A 1 13.36 -16.50 24.76
C MET A 1 11.93 -16.30 24.20
N LYS A 2 11.08 -15.49 24.85
CA LYS A 2 9.77 -15.13 24.27
C LYS A 2 10.03 -14.30 23.01
N GLN A 3 9.74 -14.84 21.83
CA GLN A 3 9.81 -14.07 20.59
C GLN A 3 8.92 -12.83 20.75
N ASN A 4 9.46 -11.66 20.34
CA ASN A 4 8.69 -10.43 20.29
C ASN A 4 7.45 -10.71 19.43
N GLY A 5 6.26 -10.38 19.93
CA GLY A 5 4.99 -10.70 19.28
C GLY A 5 4.88 -10.17 17.82
N TYR A 6 5.62 -9.10 17.48
CA TYR A 6 5.71 -8.60 16.12
C TYR A 6 6.53 -9.51 15.20
N VAL A 7 7.66 -10.04 15.66
CA VAL A 7 8.49 -10.98 14.86
C VAL A 7 7.67 -12.21 14.50
N LYS A 8 6.87 -12.73 15.45
CA LYS A 8 5.98 -13.84 15.21
C LYS A 8 4.90 -13.48 14.18
N ALA A 9 4.30 -12.30 14.29
CA ALA A 9 3.27 -11.82 13.39
C ALA A 9 3.80 -11.62 11.95
N VAL A 10 4.96 -10.98 11.78
CA VAL A 10 5.60 -10.80 10.46
C VAL A 10 5.93 -12.15 9.81
N LYS A 11 6.52 -13.08 10.54
CA LYS A 11 6.80 -14.43 10.01
C LYS A 11 5.53 -15.17 9.60
N ALA A 12 4.45 -14.99 10.35
CA ALA A 12 3.16 -15.60 10.03
C ALA A 12 2.47 -14.93 8.84
N ALA A 13 2.61 -13.61 8.67
CA ALA A 13 2.02 -12.85 7.58
C ALA A 13 2.74 -13.06 6.24
N PHE A 14 4.05 -13.20 6.26
CA PHE A 14 4.91 -13.26 5.06
C PHE A 14 4.42 -14.25 3.98
N PRO A 15 4.07 -15.51 4.28
CA PRO A 15 3.61 -16.45 3.26
C PRO A 15 2.34 -15.98 2.53
N TYR A 16 1.46 -15.28 3.22
CA TYR A 16 0.22 -14.76 2.64
C TYR A 16 0.46 -13.56 1.71
N THR A 17 1.53 -12.81 1.94
CA THR A 17 1.88 -11.62 1.15
C THR A 17 2.76 -11.93 -0.07
N ILE A 18 3.22 -13.16 -0.27
CA ILE A 18 4.06 -13.54 -1.43
C ILE A 18 3.41 -13.21 -2.78
N PRO A 19 2.12 -13.48 -3.02
CA PRO A 19 1.49 -13.09 -4.28
C PRO A 19 1.52 -11.58 -4.51
N VAL A 20 1.30 -10.79 -3.44
CA VAL A 20 1.37 -9.32 -3.50
C VAL A 20 2.80 -8.85 -3.73
N LEU A 21 3.79 -9.45 -3.06
CA LEU A 21 5.21 -9.19 -3.30
C LEU A 21 5.55 -9.30 -4.79
N THR A 22 5.16 -10.39 -5.42
CA THR A 22 5.44 -10.61 -6.85
C THR A 22 4.78 -9.52 -7.71
N GLY A 23 3.48 -9.26 -7.52
CA GLY A 23 2.77 -8.23 -8.27
C GLY A 23 3.35 -6.83 -8.06
N TYR A 24 3.57 -6.45 -6.80
CA TYR A 24 4.04 -5.11 -6.45
C TYR A 24 5.48 -4.84 -6.89
N LEU A 25 6.35 -5.84 -6.90
CA LEU A 25 7.69 -5.64 -7.47
C LEU A 25 7.62 -5.29 -8.96
N PHE A 26 6.89 -6.06 -9.76
CA PHE A 26 6.81 -5.80 -11.20
C PHE A 26 6.11 -4.48 -11.52
N ILE A 27 4.94 -4.24 -10.91
CA ILE A 27 4.17 -3.01 -11.15
C ILE A 27 4.92 -1.81 -10.57
N GLY A 28 5.52 -1.92 -9.38
CA GLY A 28 6.31 -0.87 -8.77
C GLY A 28 7.54 -0.51 -9.62
N ILE A 29 8.27 -1.49 -10.16
CA ILE A 29 9.39 -1.24 -11.09
C ILE A 29 8.89 -0.45 -12.32
N ALA A 30 7.78 -0.87 -12.92
CA ALA A 30 7.21 -0.15 -14.06
C ALA A 30 6.83 1.30 -13.71
N PHE A 31 6.25 1.53 -12.52
CA PHE A 31 5.98 2.88 -12.01
C PHE A 31 7.27 3.70 -11.88
N GLY A 32 8.32 3.12 -11.26
CA GLY A 32 9.61 3.80 -11.08
C GLY A 32 10.23 4.23 -12.41
N VAL A 33 10.24 3.33 -13.41
CA VAL A 33 10.73 3.65 -14.77
C VAL A 33 9.94 4.80 -15.38
N MET A 34 8.60 4.74 -15.36
CA MET A 34 7.76 5.82 -15.90
C MET A 34 7.99 7.15 -15.19
N TYR A 35 8.25 7.11 -13.89
CA TYR A 35 8.51 8.30 -13.09
C TYR A 35 9.86 8.93 -13.41
N GLN A 36 10.89 8.09 -13.61
CA GLN A 36 12.22 8.51 -14.04
C GLN A 36 12.20 9.15 -15.45
N GLU A 37 11.41 8.59 -16.39
CA GLU A 37 11.23 9.16 -17.73
C GLU A 37 10.66 10.60 -17.71
N LYS A 38 9.99 11.00 -16.65
CA LYS A 38 9.54 12.39 -16.43
C LYS A 38 10.59 13.29 -15.81
N GLY A 39 11.82 12.80 -15.60
CA GLY A 39 12.95 13.57 -15.03
C GLY A 39 13.02 13.57 -13.50
N TYR A 40 12.20 12.74 -12.83
CA TYR A 40 12.24 12.58 -11.37
C TYR A 40 13.15 11.42 -10.98
N ASN A 41 14.00 11.64 -9.96
CA ASN A 41 14.90 10.61 -9.48
C ASN A 41 14.21 9.64 -8.49
N PHE A 42 14.91 8.58 -8.12
CA PHE A 42 14.41 7.52 -7.23
C PHE A 42 13.92 8.03 -5.86
N LEU A 43 14.48 9.11 -5.33
CA LEU A 43 14.05 9.68 -4.05
C LEU A 43 12.60 10.16 -4.10
N TRP A 44 12.21 10.79 -5.21
CA TRP A 44 10.84 11.24 -5.42
C TRP A 44 9.87 10.07 -5.59
N ALA A 45 10.29 9.01 -6.29
CA ALA A 45 9.48 7.78 -6.42
C ALA A 45 9.26 7.10 -5.06
N ILE A 46 10.30 6.99 -4.23
CA ILE A 46 10.21 6.50 -2.85
C ILE A 46 9.28 7.38 -2.02
N LEU A 47 9.47 8.69 -2.06
CA LEU A 47 8.66 9.63 -1.27
C LEU A 47 7.18 9.52 -1.64
N MET A 48 6.87 9.45 -2.93
CA MET A 48 5.50 9.27 -3.41
C MET A 48 4.91 7.93 -2.96
N SER A 49 5.70 6.85 -3.01
CA SER A 49 5.28 5.52 -2.57
C SER A 49 5.07 5.42 -1.05
N ILE A 50 5.75 6.26 -0.27
CA ILE A 50 5.54 6.34 1.20
C ILE A 50 4.32 7.19 1.54
N LEU A 51 4.18 8.37 0.91
CA LEU A 51 3.20 9.39 1.32
C LEU A 51 1.84 9.23 0.64
N VAL A 52 1.81 8.78 -0.61
CA VAL A 52 0.58 8.61 -1.38
C VAL A 52 0.09 7.17 -1.32
N TYR A 53 0.95 6.22 -1.60
CA TYR A 53 0.70 4.78 -1.55
C TYR A 53 -0.65 4.37 -2.18
N ALA A 54 -0.94 4.90 -3.35
CA ALA A 54 -2.17 4.64 -4.11
C ALA A 54 -1.79 4.24 -5.54
N GLY A 55 -1.35 2.98 -5.72
CA GLY A 55 -0.77 2.47 -6.98
C GLY A 55 -1.38 3.06 -8.26
N SER A 56 -2.68 2.85 -8.48
CA SER A 56 -3.39 3.42 -9.65
C SER A 56 -3.35 4.95 -9.70
N GLY A 57 -3.49 5.63 -8.53
CA GLY A 57 -3.36 7.09 -8.42
C GLY A 57 -1.95 7.56 -8.75
N GLN A 58 -0.91 6.85 -8.29
CA GLN A 58 0.47 7.18 -8.62
C GLN A 58 0.76 7.06 -10.12
N TYR A 59 0.23 6.03 -10.79
CA TYR A 59 0.31 5.89 -12.25
C TYR A 59 -0.43 7.02 -12.98
N LEU A 60 -1.60 7.40 -12.49
CA LEU A 60 -2.37 8.51 -13.03
C LEU A 60 -1.61 9.84 -12.86
N ALA A 61 -1.00 10.05 -11.68
CA ALA A 61 -0.23 11.25 -11.37
C ALA A 61 0.96 11.50 -12.32
N VAL A 62 1.59 10.44 -12.86
CA VAL A 62 2.65 10.59 -13.88
C VAL A 62 2.16 11.34 -15.12
N ASN A 63 0.87 11.22 -15.47
CA ASN A 63 0.29 11.92 -16.61
C ASN A 63 -0.01 13.40 -16.29
N PHE A 64 -0.14 13.78 -15.03
CA PHE A 64 -0.38 15.16 -14.62
C PHE A 64 0.84 16.06 -14.74
N PHE A 65 2.03 15.51 -14.97
CA PHE A 65 3.22 16.27 -15.30
C PHE A 65 3.23 16.82 -16.74
N ALA A 66 2.20 16.46 -17.55
CA ALA A 66 2.03 17.03 -18.88
C ALA A 66 1.49 18.48 -18.81
N PRO A 67 1.91 19.38 -19.72
CA PRO A 67 1.37 20.73 -19.79
C PRO A 67 -0.14 20.72 -20.08
N GLY A 68 -0.85 21.68 -19.48
CA GLY A 68 -2.27 21.91 -19.77
C GLY A 68 -3.29 21.15 -18.92
N VAL A 69 -2.83 20.31 -17.99
CA VAL A 69 -3.73 19.63 -17.04
C VAL A 69 -4.14 20.61 -15.94
N SER A 70 -5.44 20.85 -15.78
CA SER A 70 -5.93 21.76 -14.74
C SER A 70 -5.97 21.09 -13.36
N PHE A 71 -5.79 21.89 -12.30
CA PHE A 71 -5.84 21.41 -10.93
C PHE A 71 -7.17 20.72 -10.57
N LEU A 72 -8.28 21.23 -11.11
CA LEU A 72 -9.60 20.62 -10.90
C LEU A 72 -9.71 19.25 -11.58
N GLN A 73 -9.12 19.07 -12.75
CA GLN A 73 -9.06 17.76 -13.41
C GLN A 73 -8.26 16.76 -12.57
N ILE A 74 -7.13 17.17 -11.99
CA ILE A 74 -6.30 16.32 -11.11
C ILE A 74 -7.13 15.85 -9.91
N ILE A 75 -7.78 16.79 -9.20
CA ILE A 75 -8.61 16.46 -8.05
C ILE A 75 -9.72 15.48 -8.43
N PHE A 76 -10.44 15.76 -9.51
CA PHE A 76 -11.56 14.94 -9.96
C PHE A 76 -11.12 13.52 -10.34
N LEU A 77 -10.06 13.38 -11.13
CA LEU A 77 -9.57 12.09 -11.59
C LEU A 77 -8.99 11.26 -10.43
N GLU A 78 -8.19 11.86 -9.55
CA GLU A 78 -7.67 11.19 -8.36
C GLU A 78 -8.79 10.76 -7.41
N PHE A 79 -9.80 11.60 -7.21
CA PHE A 79 -10.96 11.23 -6.41
C PHE A 79 -11.70 10.04 -7.01
N MET A 80 -11.97 10.06 -8.32
CA MET A 80 -12.68 8.97 -9.00
C MET A 80 -11.92 7.63 -8.95
N VAL A 81 -10.61 7.65 -9.12
CA VAL A 81 -9.79 6.43 -9.06
C VAL A 81 -9.69 5.88 -7.62
N ASN A 82 -9.61 6.78 -6.64
CA ASN A 82 -9.35 6.40 -5.25
C ASN A 82 -10.61 6.29 -4.37
N ILE A 83 -11.81 6.61 -4.88
CA ILE A 83 -13.06 6.57 -4.10
C ILE A 83 -13.34 5.19 -3.48
N ARG A 84 -12.90 4.12 -4.11
CA ARG A 84 -13.01 2.74 -3.61
C ARG A 84 -12.40 2.56 -2.21
N HIS A 85 -11.33 3.31 -1.87
CA HIS A 85 -10.68 3.24 -0.56
C HIS A 85 -11.61 3.70 0.58
N VAL A 86 -12.58 4.59 0.29
CA VAL A 86 -13.62 4.97 1.26
C VAL A 86 -14.46 3.76 1.64
N PHE A 87 -14.88 2.95 0.65
CA PHE A 87 -15.66 1.75 0.91
C PHE A 87 -14.86 0.67 1.64
N TYR A 88 -13.57 0.52 1.31
CA TYR A 88 -12.67 -0.39 2.04
C TYR A 88 -12.53 0.02 3.50
N GLY A 89 -12.29 1.31 3.77
CA GLY A 89 -12.20 1.83 5.13
C GLY A 89 -13.48 1.63 5.93
N LEU A 90 -14.65 1.88 5.33
CA LEU A 90 -15.94 1.68 5.97
C LEU A 90 -16.20 0.22 6.32
N SER A 91 -15.90 -0.71 5.42
CA SER A 91 -16.14 -2.15 5.64
C SER A 91 -15.23 -2.77 6.71
N LEU A 92 -14.06 -2.17 6.96
CA LEU A 92 -13.07 -2.64 7.93
C LEU A 92 -13.03 -1.83 9.24
N ILE A 93 -13.91 -0.84 9.40
CA ILE A 93 -13.89 0.09 10.54
C ILE A 93 -14.00 -0.64 11.88
N GLU A 94 -14.84 -1.66 11.95
CA GLU A 94 -15.02 -2.49 13.14
C GLU A 94 -13.76 -3.34 13.43
N LYS A 95 -13.18 -3.91 12.39
CA LYS A 95 -11.97 -4.74 12.50
C LYS A 95 -10.76 -3.97 13.02
N PHE A 96 -10.73 -2.65 12.79
CA PHE A 96 -9.65 -1.76 13.25
C PHE A 96 -9.99 -0.98 14.51
N ARG A 97 -11.17 -1.19 15.13
CA ARG A 97 -11.67 -0.40 16.27
C ARG A 97 -10.65 -0.33 17.40
N ASP A 98 -10.09 -1.46 17.81
CA ASP A 98 -9.22 -1.57 18.97
C ASP A 98 -7.72 -1.42 18.68
N MET A 99 -7.36 -1.00 17.45
CA MET A 99 -5.97 -0.84 17.05
C MET A 99 -5.33 0.49 17.50
N GLY A 100 -6.08 1.34 18.21
CA GLY A 100 -5.60 2.64 18.71
C GLY A 100 -5.06 3.52 17.57
N LYS A 101 -3.90 4.16 17.77
CA LYS A 101 -3.28 5.04 16.76
C LYS A 101 -2.89 4.33 15.46
N LYS A 102 -2.70 3.01 15.49
CA LYS A 102 -2.38 2.22 14.29
C LYS A 102 -3.53 2.16 13.32
N LYS A 103 -4.77 2.39 13.76
CA LYS A 103 -5.95 2.46 12.90
C LYS A 103 -5.77 3.43 11.74
N LEU A 104 -5.15 4.59 11.97
CA LEU A 104 -4.88 5.58 10.92
C LEU A 104 -3.98 5.01 9.82
N TYR A 105 -2.91 4.31 10.21
CA TYR A 105 -2.04 3.63 9.27
C TYR A 105 -2.77 2.50 8.53
N MET A 106 -3.57 1.70 9.23
CA MET A 106 -4.34 0.61 8.62
C MET A 106 -5.32 1.11 7.56
N ILE A 107 -5.96 2.27 7.78
CA ILE A 107 -6.85 2.89 6.79
C ILE A 107 -6.05 3.46 5.61
N PHE A 108 -4.94 4.14 5.89
CA PHE A 108 -4.04 4.68 4.87
C PHE A 108 -3.46 3.60 3.95
N SER A 109 -3.08 2.44 4.51
CA SER A 109 -2.42 1.35 3.78
C SER A 109 -3.37 0.39 3.06
N LEU A 110 -4.67 0.70 2.99
CA LEU A 110 -5.64 -0.12 2.27
C LEU A 110 -5.48 0.05 0.77
N THR A 111 -4.86 -0.94 0.14
CA THR A 111 -4.93 -1.16 -1.31
C THR A 111 -5.90 -2.29 -1.62
N ASP A 112 -6.18 -2.55 -2.90
CA ASP A 112 -7.06 -3.65 -3.32
C ASP A 112 -6.54 -5.00 -2.83
N GLU A 113 -5.23 -5.20 -2.89
CA GLU A 113 -4.54 -6.43 -2.51
C GLU A 113 -4.55 -6.60 -0.99
N THR A 114 -4.16 -5.56 -0.24
CA THR A 114 -4.16 -5.59 1.22
C THR A 114 -5.56 -5.80 1.78
N TYR A 115 -6.57 -5.12 1.18
CA TYR A 115 -7.97 -5.31 1.51
C TYR A 115 -8.40 -6.77 1.31
N SER A 116 -8.08 -7.34 0.15
CA SER A 116 -8.40 -8.73 -0.17
C SER A 116 -7.75 -9.70 0.82
N LEU A 117 -6.47 -9.49 1.15
CA LEU A 117 -5.77 -10.33 2.14
C LEU A 117 -6.44 -10.29 3.51
N PHE A 118 -6.98 -9.16 3.94
CA PHE A 118 -7.67 -9.06 5.23
C PHE A 118 -8.96 -9.88 5.32
N PHE A 119 -9.55 -10.24 4.19
CA PHE A 119 -10.74 -11.10 4.13
C PHE A 119 -10.42 -12.58 3.95
N ILE A 120 -9.42 -12.91 3.12
CA ILE A 120 -9.14 -14.31 2.77
C ILE A 120 -8.19 -15.00 3.76
N THR A 121 -7.38 -14.23 4.51
CA THR A 121 -6.40 -14.81 5.43
C THR A 121 -7.03 -15.15 6.78
N LYS A 122 -6.68 -16.33 7.28
CA LYS A 122 -6.99 -16.74 8.66
C LYS A 122 -5.78 -16.49 9.53
N VAL A 123 -6.00 -15.84 10.67
CA VAL A 123 -4.94 -15.60 11.65
C VAL A 123 -4.48 -16.93 12.24
N PRO A 124 -3.17 -17.28 12.17
CA PRO A 124 -2.67 -18.52 12.74
C PRO A 124 -2.82 -18.54 14.27
N GLU A 125 -2.97 -19.75 14.83
CA GLU A 125 -3.12 -19.94 16.28
C GLU A 125 -1.94 -19.32 17.05
N GLY A 126 -2.28 -18.63 18.13
CA GLY A 126 -1.31 -17.97 19.01
C GLY A 126 -0.61 -16.77 18.41
N VAL A 127 -1.11 -16.22 17.31
CA VAL A 127 -0.68 -14.93 16.73
C VAL A 127 -1.74 -13.88 17.07
N ASP A 128 -1.29 -12.70 17.50
CA ASP A 128 -2.16 -11.55 17.74
C ASP A 128 -2.70 -11.01 16.41
N GLU A 129 -4.01 -10.93 16.28
CA GLU A 129 -4.69 -10.53 15.03
C GLU A 129 -4.29 -9.14 14.59
N HIS A 130 -4.26 -8.15 15.49
CA HIS A 130 -3.93 -6.77 15.12
C HIS A 130 -2.48 -6.65 14.64
N LYS A 131 -1.54 -7.40 15.25
CA LYS A 131 -0.15 -7.42 14.79
C LYS A 131 -0.01 -8.13 13.47
N PHE A 132 -0.80 -9.19 13.24
CA PHE A 132 -0.80 -9.94 11.99
C PHE A 132 -1.28 -9.07 10.82
N LEU A 133 -2.44 -8.42 10.96
CA LEU A 133 -2.98 -7.52 9.94
C LEU A 133 -2.05 -6.32 9.69
N PHE A 134 -1.49 -5.72 10.76
CA PHE A 134 -0.51 -4.65 10.63
C PHE A 134 0.75 -5.11 9.88
N SER A 135 1.18 -6.35 10.10
CA SER A 135 2.35 -6.91 9.40
C SER A 135 2.07 -7.11 7.91
N ILE A 136 0.88 -7.56 7.52
CA ILE A 136 0.46 -7.65 6.11
C ILE A 136 0.55 -6.27 5.46
N ALA A 137 -0.13 -5.26 6.04
CA ALA A 137 -0.14 -3.90 5.51
C ALA A 137 1.26 -3.29 5.35
N LEU A 138 2.13 -3.51 6.35
CA LEU A 138 3.51 -3.02 6.31
C LEU A 138 4.35 -3.72 5.23
N LEU A 139 4.23 -5.04 5.09
CA LEU A 139 4.94 -5.81 4.07
C LEU A 139 4.53 -5.38 2.67
N ASP A 140 3.23 -5.25 2.41
CA ASP A 140 2.71 -4.84 1.12
C ASP A 140 3.22 -3.43 0.73
N GLN A 141 3.19 -2.48 1.66
CA GLN A 141 3.74 -1.14 1.40
C GLN A 141 5.25 -1.18 1.14
N LEU A 142 6.01 -1.98 1.88
CA LEU A 142 7.45 -2.14 1.65
C LEU A 142 7.74 -2.72 0.26
N TYR A 143 6.95 -3.69 -0.21
CA TYR A 143 7.11 -4.27 -1.55
C TYR A 143 6.91 -3.22 -2.65
N TRP A 144 5.89 -2.37 -2.48
CA TRP A 144 5.63 -1.27 -3.40
C TRP A 144 6.76 -0.24 -3.44
N ILE A 145 7.25 0.16 -2.25
CA ILE A 145 8.38 1.10 -2.14
C ILE A 145 9.64 0.53 -2.79
N ILE A 146 9.95 -0.74 -2.52
CA ILE A 146 11.13 -1.42 -3.08
C ILE A 146 11.01 -1.51 -4.60
N GLY A 147 9.87 -1.94 -5.13
CA GLY A 147 9.63 -2.00 -6.57
C GLY A 147 9.81 -0.63 -7.22
N SER A 148 9.18 0.40 -6.67
CA SER A 148 9.27 1.79 -7.17
C SER A 148 10.71 2.33 -7.14
N ALA A 149 11.46 1.99 -6.09
CA ALA A 149 12.86 2.42 -5.95
C ALA A 149 13.81 1.71 -6.94
N ILE A 150 13.54 0.44 -7.27
CA ILE A 150 14.34 -0.32 -8.23
C ILE A 150 14.13 0.21 -9.66
N GLY A 151 12.90 0.63 -9.99
CA GLY A 151 12.57 1.13 -11.32
C GLY A 151 13.01 2.57 -11.58
N ALA A 152 13.16 3.37 -10.53
CA ALA A 152 13.52 4.78 -10.60
C ALA A 152 15.02 4.99 -10.34
#